data_5d9fbcad7019564eab1f29c90a51dde8
#
_entry.id   5d9fbcad7019564eab1f29c90a51dde8
#
_cell.length_a   1.000
_cell.length_b   1.000
_cell.length_c   1.000
_cell.angle_alpha   90.00
_cell.angle_beta   90.00
_cell.angle_gamma   90.00
#
_symmetry.space_group_name_H-M   'P 1'
#
loop_
_entity.id
_entity.type
_entity.pdbx_description
1 polymer ?
#
loop_
_entity_poly.entity_id
_entity_poly.type
_entity_poly.pdbx_seq_one_letter_code
_entity_poly.pdbx_strand_id
1 'polypeptide(L)' 'MNGIEKIIARMEADTQAECADIAAQAAAEAEAILARYRAEADKLLREGEARCKVLEREQ' A
#
# COMPACT_ATOMS: atom_id res chain seq x y z
N MET A 1 27.74 -18.49 25.54
CA MET A 1 26.49 -17.78 25.81
C MET A 1 25.68 -18.55 26.86
N ASN A 2 25.23 -17.91 27.90
CA ASN A 2 24.44 -18.58 28.91
C ASN A 2 22.96 -18.64 28.48
N GLY A 3 22.15 -19.38 29.27
CA GLY A 3 20.76 -19.60 28.94
C GLY A 3 19.92 -18.32 28.89
N ILE A 4 20.21 -17.36 29.74
CA ILE A 4 19.50 -16.08 29.80
C ILE A 4 19.78 -15.25 28.55
N GLU A 5 21.04 -15.19 28.14
CA GLU A 5 21.43 -14.48 26.93
C GLU A 5 20.77 -15.06 25.69
N LYS A 6 20.66 -16.39 25.61
CA LYS A 6 19.98 -17.06 24.50
C LYS A 6 18.49 -16.72 24.45
N ILE A 7 17.84 -16.68 25.61
CA ILE A 7 16.45 -16.33 25.70
C ILE A 7 16.21 -14.89 25.24
N ILE A 8 17.04 -13.97 25.71
CA ILE A 8 16.95 -12.55 25.32
C ILE A 8 17.16 -12.40 23.81
N ALA A 9 18.20 -13.06 23.26
CA ALA A 9 18.48 -13.01 21.84
C ALA A 9 17.31 -13.54 21.00
N ARG A 10 16.67 -14.62 21.48
CA ARG A 10 15.50 -15.20 20.81
C ARG A 10 14.33 -14.24 20.82
N MET A 11 14.07 -13.62 21.97
CA MET A 11 12.98 -12.64 22.11
C MET A 11 13.19 -11.44 21.21
N GLU A 12 14.44 -10.95 21.13
CA GLU A 12 14.78 -9.85 20.24
C GLU A 12 14.57 -10.22 18.78
N ALA A 13 14.99 -11.42 18.39
CA ALA A 13 14.80 -11.89 17.01
C ALA A 13 13.32 -12.02 16.66
N ASP A 14 12.54 -12.57 17.57
CA ASP A 14 11.09 -12.73 17.36
C ASP A 14 10.40 -11.37 17.24
N THR A 15 10.78 -10.42 18.08
CA THR A 15 10.24 -9.06 18.05
C THR A 15 10.58 -8.36 16.73
N GLN A 16 11.84 -8.49 16.27
CA GLN A 16 12.26 -7.93 15.01
C GLN A 16 11.49 -8.52 13.84
N ALA A 17 11.25 -9.83 13.88
CA ALA A 17 10.48 -10.51 12.84
C ALA A 17 9.03 -10.01 12.81
N GLU A 18 8.41 -9.87 13.97
CA GLU A 18 7.05 -9.33 14.05
C GLU A 18 6.97 -7.89 13.53
N CYS A 19 7.94 -7.07 13.91
CA CYS A 19 7.97 -5.68 13.44
C CYS A 19 8.17 -5.61 11.92
N ALA A 20 9.01 -6.48 11.36
CA ALA A 20 9.20 -6.57 9.93
C ALA A 20 7.92 -6.98 9.20
N ASP A 21 7.18 -7.93 9.76
CA ASP A 21 5.89 -8.36 9.19
C ASP A 21 4.86 -7.24 9.25
N ILE A 22 4.78 -6.53 10.37
CA ILE A 22 3.86 -5.40 10.51
C ILE A 22 4.19 -4.32 9.49
N ALA A 23 5.46 -4.00 9.34
CA ALA A 23 5.90 -2.99 8.36
C ALA A 23 5.57 -3.43 6.93
N ALA A 24 5.79 -4.71 6.61
CA ALA A 24 5.47 -5.24 5.28
C ALA A 24 3.97 -5.20 5.00
N GLN A 25 3.14 -5.56 5.98
CA GLN A 25 1.69 -5.48 5.84
C GLN A 25 1.22 -4.05 5.66
N ALA A 26 1.77 -3.13 6.44
CA ALA A 26 1.42 -1.70 6.33
C ALA A 26 1.79 -1.17 4.95
N ALA A 27 2.96 -1.52 4.43
CA ALA A 27 3.40 -1.12 3.10
C ALA A 27 2.47 -1.69 2.01
N ALA A 28 2.08 -2.95 2.14
CA ALA A 28 1.17 -3.59 1.18
C ALA A 28 -0.21 -2.92 1.20
N GLU A 29 -0.72 -2.59 2.38
CA GLU A 29 -1.99 -1.87 2.50
C GLU A 29 -1.92 -0.49 1.88
N ALA A 30 -0.83 0.24 2.13
CA ALA A 30 -0.63 1.55 1.53
C ALA A 30 -0.59 1.48 0.01
N GLU A 31 0.12 0.49 -0.54
CA GLU A 31 0.17 0.27 -2.00
C GLU A 31 -1.20 -0.04 -2.57
N ALA A 32 -1.98 -0.88 -1.88
CA ALA A 32 -3.33 -1.22 -2.32
C ALA A 32 -4.25 0.00 -2.35
N ILE A 33 -4.15 0.86 -1.33
CA ILE A 33 -4.92 2.09 -1.25
C ILE A 33 -4.54 3.03 -2.39
N LEU A 34 -3.24 3.21 -2.63
CA LEU A 34 -2.77 4.06 -3.72
C LEU A 34 -3.22 3.53 -5.07
N ALA A 35 -3.15 2.22 -5.28
CA ALA A 35 -3.61 1.61 -6.53
C ALA A 35 -5.09 1.87 -6.79
N ARG A 36 -5.93 1.77 -5.75
CA ARG A 36 -7.36 2.06 -5.88
C ARG A 36 -7.61 3.51 -6.23
N TYR A 37 -6.91 4.43 -5.57
CA TYR A 37 -7.10 5.85 -5.86
C TYR A 37 -6.60 6.24 -7.25
N ARG A 38 -5.49 5.62 -7.71
CA ARG A 38 -5.02 5.83 -9.07
C ARG A 38 -6.00 5.33 -10.11
N ALA A 39 -6.59 4.16 -9.87
CA ALA A 39 -7.61 3.61 -10.76
C ALA A 39 -8.84 4.51 -10.83
N GLU A 40 -9.27 5.03 -9.68
CA GLU A 40 -10.40 5.95 -9.62
C GLU A 40 -10.09 7.26 -10.33
N ALA A 41 -8.89 7.80 -10.12
CA ALA A 41 -8.46 9.02 -10.79
C ALA A 41 -8.43 8.84 -12.31
N ASP A 42 -7.88 7.71 -12.79
CA ASP A 42 -7.84 7.40 -14.21
C ASP A 42 -9.25 7.30 -14.81
N LYS A 43 -10.16 6.68 -14.07
CA LYS A 43 -11.55 6.57 -14.48
C LYS A 43 -12.20 7.95 -14.63
N LEU A 44 -12.01 8.81 -13.65
CA LEU A 44 -12.54 10.17 -13.66
C LEU A 44 -11.99 10.98 -14.83
N LEU A 45 -10.69 10.83 -15.09
CA LEU A 45 -10.06 11.52 -16.23
C LEU A 45 -10.63 11.04 -17.55
N ARG A 46 -10.79 9.73 -17.73
CA ARG A 46 -11.36 9.19 -18.97
C ARG A 46 -12.82 9.62 -19.16
N GLU A 47 -13.59 9.62 -18.09
CA GLU A 47 -14.98 10.09 -18.15
C GLU A 47 -15.05 11.57 -18.51
N GLY A 48 -14.15 12.37 -17.91
CA GLY A 48 -14.07 13.80 -18.24
C GLY A 48 -13.70 14.05 -19.69
N GLU A 49 -12.71 13.32 -20.20
CA GLU A 49 -12.30 13.43 -21.60
C GLU A 49 -13.43 13.03 -22.55
N ALA A 50 -14.14 11.95 -22.22
CA ALA A 50 -15.27 11.49 -23.02
C ALA A 50 -16.39 12.55 -23.06
N ARG A 51 -16.67 13.18 -21.93
CA ARG A 51 -17.68 14.24 -21.84
C ARG A 51 -17.27 15.47 -22.66
N CYS A 52 -16.00 15.84 -22.59
CA CYS A 52 -15.48 16.94 -23.41
C CYS A 52 -15.62 16.66 -24.90
N LYS A 53 -15.33 15.43 -25.33
CA LYS A 53 -15.48 15.05 -26.75
C LYS A 53 -16.93 15.12 -27.20
N VAL A 54 -17.85 14.73 -26.35
CA VAL A 54 -19.29 14.85 -26.67
C VAL A 54 -19.67 16.33 -26.84
N LEU A 55 -19.25 17.19 -25.90
CA LEU A 55 -19.53 18.62 -25.98
C LEU A 55 -18.92 19.26 -27.22
N GLU A 56 -17.71 18.89 -27.58
CA GLU A 56 -17.05 19.38 -28.76
C GLU A 56 -17.82 19.00 -30.04
N ARG A 57 -18.38 17.79 -30.11
CA ARG A 57 -19.17 17.34 -31.24
C ARG A 57 -20.50 18.08 -31.36
N GLU A 58 -21.04 18.55 -30.27
CA GLU A 58 -22.32 19.30 -30.27
C GLU A 58 -22.16 20.76 -30.68
N GLN A 59 -20.92 21.22 -30.68
CA GLN A 59 -20.63 22.57 -31.15
C GLN A 59 -20.56 22.59 -32.67
#